data_6cdaaccbfac3315b37e182b4e65e0f22
#
_entry.id   6cdaaccbfac3315b37e182b4e65e0f22
#
_cell.length_a   1.000
_cell.length_b   1.000
_cell.length_c   1.000
_cell.angle_alpha   90.00
_cell.angle_beta   90.00
_cell.angle_gamma   90.00
#
_symmetry.space_group_name_H-M   'P 1'
#
loop_
_entity.id
_entity.type
_entity.pdbx_description
1 polymer ?
#
loop_
_entity_poly.entity_id
_entity_poly.type
_entity_poly.pdbx_seq_one_letter_code
_entity_poly.pdbx_strand_id
1 'polypeptide(L)'
;MYSKIDSIEYFLPQKKKIENKNFHKIFLKTGILNTRVKKINDDVIDLAYRASLKLGNKIKNVDGIIFVTQTPRYLLPSCSCILQEKLAKLINKEIYTIDLNMGCSGFNYGLSVADSLIKNKICKKILLVCADAYSDYISKNNTNKYIFSDAASATIICKSKEEKISNFSFYTDGSKHKSIIINKNDEGKLAFSMNGRDVFAFTLNEVPKLINRYLKNTNKKKIFYKKFFFHQASGFILDNLARKFDKGLIFKNVKYIGNTTSSSIPISLKLALKSKKI
;
A
#
# COMPACT_ATOMS: atom_id res chain seq x y z
N MET A 1 -9.60 -23.30 -9.62
CA MET A 1 -9.00 -22.96 -8.30
C MET A 1 -9.14 -21.47 -8.12
N TYR A 2 -9.52 -21.01 -6.93
CA TYR A 2 -9.65 -19.60 -6.57
C TYR A 2 -8.65 -19.23 -5.50
N SER A 3 -8.54 -17.95 -5.20
CA SER A 3 -7.70 -17.43 -4.11
C SER A 3 -8.52 -16.66 -3.06
N LYS A 4 -7.94 -16.51 -1.87
CA LYS A 4 -8.48 -15.70 -0.78
C LYS A 4 -7.38 -15.02 0.01
N ILE A 5 -7.68 -13.88 0.60
CA ILE A 5 -6.86 -13.31 1.68
C ILE A 5 -7.13 -14.12 2.95
N ASP A 6 -6.10 -14.76 3.50
CA ASP A 6 -6.18 -15.53 4.74
C ASP A 6 -5.89 -14.68 5.98
N SER A 7 -4.88 -13.83 5.89
CA SER A 7 -4.47 -12.98 7.01
C SER A 7 -3.73 -11.76 6.53
N ILE A 8 -3.84 -10.69 7.32
CA ILE A 8 -3.11 -9.43 7.12
C ILE A 8 -2.50 -9.02 8.44
N GLU A 9 -1.21 -8.66 8.41
CA GLU A 9 -0.51 -7.98 9.49
C GLU A 9 0.24 -6.77 8.96
N TYR A 10 0.67 -5.89 9.86
CA TYR A 10 1.40 -4.69 9.47
C TYR A 10 2.38 -4.25 10.55
N PHE A 11 3.38 -3.50 10.14
CA PHE A 11 4.30 -2.81 11.02
C PHE A 11 4.25 -1.30 10.74
N LEU A 12 4.06 -0.52 11.80
CA LEU A 12 4.17 0.94 11.78
C LEU A 12 5.35 1.33 12.65
N PRO A 13 6.33 2.06 12.13
CA PRO A 13 7.42 2.62 12.90
C PRO A 13 6.96 3.65 13.94
N GLN A 14 7.92 4.32 14.55
CA GLN A 14 7.67 5.31 15.58
C GLN A 14 6.74 6.41 15.07
N LYS A 15 5.77 6.77 15.89
CA LYS A 15 4.87 7.89 15.67
C LYS A 15 5.64 9.21 15.78
N LYS A 16 5.52 10.05 14.77
CA LYS A 16 6.04 11.40 14.76
C LYS A 16 4.87 12.39 14.69
N LYS A 17 4.73 13.21 15.72
CA LYS A 17 3.78 14.33 15.70
C LYS A 17 4.24 15.38 14.70
N ILE A 18 3.29 16.04 14.04
CA ILE A 18 3.61 17.17 13.17
C ILE A 18 3.81 18.40 14.04
N GLU A 19 5.06 18.71 14.34
CA GLU A 19 5.47 19.89 15.08
C GLU A 19 5.90 20.95 14.07
N ASN A 20 5.03 21.92 13.81
CA ASN A 20 5.29 23.00 12.88
C ASN A 20 4.43 24.21 13.27
N LYS A 21 5.01 25.42 13.21
CA LYS A 21 4.28 26.68 13.46
C LYS A 21 3.07 26.86 12.54
N ASN A 22 3.06 26.19 11.39
CA ASN A 22 1.95 26.16 10.45
C ASN A 22 1.08 24.88 10.56
N PHE A 23 1.14 24.17 11.70
CA PHE A 23 0.43 22.89 11.88
C PHE A 23 -1.03 22.95 11.49
N HIS A 24 -1.76 24.00 11.91
CA HIS A 24 -3.17 24.17 11.59
C HIS A 24 -3.41 24.20 10.07
N LYS A 25 -2.61 24.97 9.33
CA LYS A 25 -2.69 25.07 7.87
C LYS A 25 -2.37 23.72 7.18
N ILE A 26 -1.38 22.99 7.68
CA ILE A 26 -1.01 21.65 7.18
C ILE A 26 -2.17 20.68 7.44
N PHE A 27 -2.72 20.66 8.66
CA PHE A 27 -3.82 19.78 9.03
C PHE A 27 -5.09 20.06 8.19
N LEU A 28 -5.47 21.32 8.00
CA LEU A 28 -6.61 21.67 7.15
C LEU A 28 -6.46 21.15 5.71
N LYS A 29 -5.24 21.16 5.17
CA LYS A 29 -4.95 20.67 3.82
C LYS A 29 -4.85 19.15 3.72
N THR A 30 -4.36 18.49 4.74
CA THR A 30 -4.02 17.06 4.66
C THR A 30 -4.95 16.16 5.48
N GLY A 31 -5.54 16.68 6.56
CA GLY A 31 -6.28 15.91 7.55
C GLY A 31 -5.39 14.95 8.37
N ILE A 32 -4.05 15.16 8.37
CA ILE A 32 -3.07 14.27 9.02
C ILE A 32 -2.55 14.92 10.29
N LEU A 33 -2.60 14.20 11.42
CA LEU A 33 -2.06 14.63 12.72
C LEU A 33 -0.67 14.07 12.98
N ASN A 34 -0.40 12.88 12.46
CA ASN A 34 0.84 12.16 12.73
C ASN A 34 1.32 11.44 11.48
N THR A 35 2.63 11.34 11.33
CA THR A 35 3.29 10.45 10.39
C THR A 35 4.06 9.35 11.13
N ARG A 36 4.57 8.40 10.40
CA ARG A 36 5.42 7.30 10.89
C ARG A 36 6.77 7.39 10.21
N VAL A 37 7.84 7.30 10.99
CA VAL A 37 9.19 7.39 10.47
C VAL A 37 10.00 6.25 11.05
N LYS A 38 10.69 5.51 10.21
CA LYS A 38 11.55 4.40 10.60
C LYS A 38 12.75 4.88 11.41
N LYS A 39 13.42 3.97 12.11
CA LYS A 39 14.71 4.27 12.72
C LYS A 39 15.76 4.52 11.63
N ILE A 40 16.80 5.29 11.95
CA ILE A 40 17.82 5.68 10.96
C ILE A 40 18.52 4.47 10.31
N ASN A 41 18.73 3.42 11.08
CA ASN A 41 19.42 2.20 10.63
C ASN A 41 18.47 1.13 10.06
N ASP A 42 17.16 1.36 10.10
CA ASP A 42 16.19 0.47 9.47
C ASP A 42 16.08 0.80 7.97
N ASP A 43 15.72 -0.18 7.17
CA ASP A 43 15.34 -0.01 5.78
C ASP A 43 13.95 -0.61 5.49
N VAL A 44 13.53 -0.56 4.24
CA VAL A 44 12.23 -1.08 3.81
C VAL A 44 12.08 -2.58 4.08
N ILE A 45 13.19 -3.34 4.03
CA ILE A 45 13.19 -4.79 4.26
C ILE A 45 13.03 -5.10 5.75
N ASP A 46 13.61 -4.28 6.64
CA ASP A 46 13.40 -4.42 8.09
C ASP A 46 11.95 -4.17 8.49
N LEU A 47 11.30 -3.18 7.86
CA LEU A 47 9.86 -2.95 8.05
C LEU A 47 9.05 -4.15 7.57
N ALA A 48 9.35 -4.66 6.38
CA ALA A 48 8.71 -5.83 5.78
C ALA A 48 8.88 -7.08 6.64
N TYR A 49 10.10 -7.34 7.11
CA TYR A 49 10.41 -8.47 7.99
C TYR A 49 9.58 -8.41 9.28
N ARG A 50 9.54 -7.25 9.95
CA ARG A 50 8.74 -7.07 11.18
C ARG A 50 7.24 -7.25 10.94
N ALA A 51 6.71 -6.80 9.80
CA ALA A 51 5.32 -7.05 9.43
C ALA A 51 5.06 -8.54 9.20
N SER A 52 5.98 -9.23 8.52
CA SER A 52 5.90 -10.66 8.20
C SER A 52 5.94 -11.54 9.44
N LEU A 53 6.79 -11.24 10.42
CA LEU A 53 6.86 -11.98 11.68
C LEU A 53 5.54 -11.96 12.47
N LYS A 54 4.74 -10.90 12.37
CA LYS A 54 3.45 -10.80 13.05
C LYS A 54 2.40 -11.78 12.52
N LEU A 55 2.63 -12.38 11.36
CA LEU A 55 1.78 -13.46 10.82
C LEU A 55 1.90 -14.76 11.62
N GLY A 56 2.96 -14.91 12.44
CA GLY A 56 3.20 -16.09 13.25
C GLY A 56 3.27 -17.36 12.38
N ASN A 57 2.62 -18.42 12.82
CA ASN A 57 2.60 -19.71 12.09
C ASN A 57 1.96 -19.63 10.69
N LYS A 58 1.24 -18.56 10.37
CA LYS A 58 0.63 -18.40 9.06
C LYS A 58 1.64 -18.14 7.94
N ILE A 59 2.88 -17.75 8.26
CA ILE A 59 3.94 -17.59 7.26
C ILE A 59 4.53 -18.93 6.78
N LYS A 60 4.39 -20.01 7.55
CA LYS A 60 4.91 -21.33 7.18
C LYS A 60 4.28 -21.82 5.88
N ASN A 61 5.08 -22.59 5.10
CA ASN A 61 4.69 -23.16 3.81
C ASN A 61 4.27 -22.10 2.76
N VAL A 62 4.77 -20.88 2.86
CA VAL A 62 4.74 -19.91 1.78
C VAL A 62 5.63 -20.42 0.65
N ASP A 63 5.10 -20.47 -0.56
CA ASP A 63 5.79 -20.88 -1.78
C ASP A 63 5.93 -19.75 -2.82
N GLY A 64 5.60 -18.51 -2.43
CA GLY A 64 5.83 -17.32 -3.22
C GLY A 64 5.92 -16.05 -2.36
N ILE A 65 6.82 -15.13 -2.72
CA ILE A 65 6.89 -13.77 -2.18
C ILE A 65 6.69 -12.77 -3.32
N ILE A 66 5.73 -11.86 -3.15
CA ILE A 66 5.56 -10.68 -3.99
C ILE A 66 5.86 -9.48 -3.11
N PHE A 67 6.87 -8.70 -3.48
CA PHE A 67 7.27 -7.51 -2.75
C PHE A 67 6.93 -6.25 -3.55
N VAL A 68 6.05 -5.42 -3.02
CA VAL A 68 5.63 -4.16 -3.63
C VAL A 68 6.33 -3.01 -2.95
N THR A 69 7.14 -2.26 -3.69
CA THR A 69 7.84 -1.08 -3.17
C THR A 69 8.23 -0.11 -4.28
N GLN A 70 8.29 1.19 -3.96
CA GLN A 70 8.94 2.23 -4.77
C GLN A 70 10.20 2.78 -4.09
N THR A 71 10.57 2.22 -2.94
CA THR A 71 11.74 2.63 -2.16
C THR A 71 12.64 1.43 -1.85
N PRO A 72 13.09 0.69 -2.90
CA PRO A 72 13.89 -0.51 -2.68
C PRO A 72 15.21 -0.16 -2.00
N ARG A 73 15.73 -1.10 -1.20
CA ARG A 73 17.05 -0.93 -0.56
C ARG A 73 18.17 -0.80 -1.60
N TYR A 74 18.12 -1.64 -2.62
CA TYR A 74 19.07 -1.68 -3.74
C TYR A 74 18.31 -1.72 -5.06
N LEU A 75 18.95 -1.29 -6.14
CA LEU A 75 18.44 -1.52 -7.49
C LEU A 75 18.47 -3.01 -7.85
N LEU A 76 19.47 -3.73 -7.34
CA LEU A 76 19.58 -5.19 -7.35
C LEU A 76 20.44 -5.65 -6.15
N PRO A 77 20.19 -6.82 -5.55
CA PRO A 77 19.10 -7.75 -5.85
C PRO A 77 17.73 -7.22 -5.42
N SER A 78 16.66 -7.92 -5.84
CA SER A 78 15.27 -7.60 -5.46
C SER A 78 15.05 -7.70 -3.94
N CYS A 79 14.15 -6.88 -3.41
CA CYS A 79 13.76 -6.89 -1.99
C CYS A 79 13.13 -8.23 -1.57
N SER A 80 12.40 -8.89 -2.48
CA SER A 80 11.81 -10.20 -2.24
C SER A 80 12.84 -11.27 -1.96
N CYS A 81 13.98 -11.28 -2.67
CA CYS A 81 15.09 -12.21 -2.43
C CYS A 81 15.74 -11.98 -1.06
N ILE A 82 15.97 -10.70 -0.70
CA ILE A 82 16.58 -10.36 0.59
C ILE A 82 15.62 -10.70 1.75
N LEU A 83 14.32 -10.44 1.56
CA LEU A 83 13.32 -10.81 2.56
C LEU A 83 13.22 -12.33 2.73
N GLN A 84 13.34 -13.11 1.64
CA GLN A 84 13.38 -14.57 1.68
C GLN A 84 14.53 -15.05 2.58
N GLU A 85 15.72 -14.50 2.41
CA GLU A 85 16.89 -14.85 3.26
C GLU A 85 16.64 -14.49 4.73
N LYS A 86 16.09 -13.29 5.02
CA LYS A 86 15.74 -12.93 6.41
C LYS A 86 14.69 -13.87 7.02
N LEU A 87 13.84 -14.48 6.22
CA LEU A 87 12.80 -15.42 6.63
C LEU A 87 13.23 -16.90 6.50
N ALA A 88 14.48 -17.20 6.17
CA ALA A 88 14.98 -18.55 5.84
C ALA A 88 14.70 -19.63 6.91
N LYS A 89 14.56 -19.22 8.18
CA LYS A 89 14.18 -20.13 9.29
C LYS A 89 12.69 -20.49 9.30
N LEU A 90 11.85 -19.80 8.52
CA LEU A 90 10.40 -19.92 8.54
C LEU A 90 9.82 -20.40 7.20
N ILE A 91 10.54 -20.19 6.10
CA ILE A 91 10.12 -20.52 4.73
C ILE A 91 11.23 -21.24 3.98
N ASN A 92 10.87 -22.00 2.95
CA ASN A 92 11.84 -22.74 2.13
C ASN A 92 12.61 -21.81 1.17
N LYS A 93 13.68 -22.36 0.55
CA LYS A 93 14.45 -21.68 -0.49
C LYS A 93 13.81 -21.82 -1.88
N GLU A 94 13.16 -22.93 -2.14
CA GLU A 94 12.50 -23.23 -3.42
C GLU A 94 11.14 -22.53 -3.49
N ILE A 95 11.14 -21.23 -3.69
CA ILE A 95 9.94 -20.39 -3.76
C ILE A 95 10.02 -19.38 -4.89
N TYR A 96 8.88 -18.97 -5.41
CA TYR A 96 8.76 -17.89 -6.37
C TYR A 96 9.02 -16.53 -5.67
N THR A 97 9.84 -15.65 -6.25
CA THR A 97 10.06 -14.31 -5.73
C THR A 97 10.01 -13.26 -6.83
N ILE A 98 9.34 -12.13 -6.59
CA ILE A 98 9.27 -10.99 -7.52
C ILE A 98 9.07 -9.69 -6.76
N ASP A 99 9.68 -8.61 -7.27
CA ASP A 99 9.38 -7.24 -6.86
C ASP A 99 8.47 -6.56 -7.89
N LEU A 100 7.53 -5.74 -7.39
CA LEU A 100 6.68 -4.88 -8.20
C LEU A 100 6.95 -3.43 -7.84
N ASN A 101 7.45 -2.66 -8.79
CA ASN A 101 7.63 -1.21 -8.63
C ASN A 101 6.30 -0.49 -8.82
N MET A 102 5.47 -0.53 -7.78
CA MET A 102 4.16 0.11 -7.73
C MET A 102 4.00 0.85 -6.40
N GLY A 103 3.41 2.05 -6.45
CA GLY A 103 3.13 2.86 -5.25
C GLY A 103 1.74 2.63 -4.69
N CYS A 104 0.93 3.68 -4.68
CA CYS A 104 -0.38 3.74 -4.03
C CYS A 104 -1.37 2.64 -4.45
N SER A 105 -1.32 2.19 -5.69
CA SER A 105 -2.14 1.08 -6.24
C SER A 105 -1.49 -0.30 -6.07
N GLY A 106 -0.27 -0.35 -5.53
CA GLY A 106 0.57 -1.54 -5.53
C GLY A 106 -0.04 -2.76 -4.87
N PHE A 107 -0.81 -2.59 -3.78
CA PHE A 107 -1.52 -3.71 -3.18
C PHE A 107 -2.48 -4.40 -4.16
N ASN A 108 -3.24 -3.64 -4.95
CA ASN A 108 -4.18 -4.21 -5.93
C ASN A 108 -3.45 -4.93 -7.07
N TYR A 109 -2.33 -4.39 -7.54
CA TYR A 109 -1.48 -5.06 -8.54
C TYR A 109 -0.87 -6.33 -7.96
N GLY A 110 -0.28 -6.27 -6.78
CA GLY A 110 0.28 -7.44 -6.09
C GLY A 110 -0.78 -8.53 -5.83
N LEU A 111 -1.99 -8.12 -5.46
CA LEU A 111 -3.11 -9.04 -5.25
C LEU A 111 -3.54 -9.73 -6.56
N SER A 112 -3.55 -8.99 -7.69
CA SER A 112 -3.89 -9.57 -9.00
C SER A 112 -2.84 -10.55 -9.50
N VAL A 113 -1.55 -10.26 -9.26
CA VAL A 113 -0.46 -11.19 -9.58
C VAL A 113 -0.55 -12.44 -8.72
N ALA A 114 -0.78 -12.28 -7.40
CA ALA A 114 -0.94 -13.41 -6.48
C ALA A 114 -2.14 -14.31 -6.87
N ASP A 115 -3.28 -13.71 -7.20
CA ASP A 115 -4.45 -14.44 -7.67
C ASP A 115 -4.15 -15.25 -8.95
N SER A 116 -3.45 -14.63 -9.91
CA SER A 116 -3.04 -15.27 -11.15
C SER A 116 -2.08 -16.44 -10.93
N LEU A 117 -1.06 -16.29 -10.07
CA LEU A 117 -0.11 -17.37 -9.76
C LEU A 117 -0.81 -18.56 -9.07
N ILE A 118 -1.78 -18.30 -8.19
CA ILE A 118 -2.54 -19.34 -7.50
C ILE A 118 -3.52 -20.03 -8.48
N LYS A 119 -4.25 -19.28 -9.29
CA LYS A 119 -5.19 -19.84 -10.28
C LYS A 119 -4.49 -20.74 -11.31
N ASN A 120 -3.28 -20.35 -11.72
CA ASN A 120 -2.45 -21.13 -12.64
C ASN A 120 -1.60 -22.22 -11.95
N LYS A 121 -1.81 -22.47 -10.66
CA LYS A 121 -1.14 -23.52 -9.86
C LYS A 121 0.39 -23.37 -9.75
N ILE A 122 0.93 -22.18 -10.02
CA ILE A 122 2.35 -21.87 -9.86
C ILE A 122 2.69 -21.79 -8.37
N CYS A 123 1.81 -21.14 -7.57
CA CYS A 123 1.92 -21.09 -6.12
C CYS A 123 0.61 -21.55 -5.47
N LYS A 124 0.71 -22.01 -4.21
CA LYS A 124 -0.44 -22.38 -3.36
C LYS A 124 -0.67 -21.36 -2.26
N LYS A 125 0.39 -20.69 -1.82
CA LYS A 125 0.38 -19.76 -0.69
C LYS A 125 1.43 -18.67 -0.85
N ILE A 126 0.98 -17.45 -1.03
CA ILE A 126 1.82 -16.29 -1.34
C ILE A 126 1.85 -15.34 -0.15
N LEU A 127 3.05 -14.87 0.19
CA LEU A 127 3.28 -13.72 1.04
C LEU A 127 3.35 -12.46 0.15
N LEU A 128 2.27 -11.67 0.13
CA LEU A 128 2.28 -10.35 -0.49
C LEU A 128 2.70 -9.32 0.55
N VAL A 129 3.85 -8.71 0.32
CA VAL A 129 4.38 -7.63 1.14
C VAL A 129 4.25 -6.31 0.39
N CYS A 130 3.71 -5.29 1.06
CA CYS A 130 3.80 -3.91 0.60
C CYS A 130 4.61 -3.15 1.64
N ALA A 131 5.68 -2.47 1.23
CA ALA A 131 6.53 -1.71 2.14
C ALA A 131 7.16 -0.52 1.44
N ASP A 132 7.12 0.64 2.09
CA ASP A 132 7.76 1.86 1.58
C ASP A 132 8.39 2.65 2.73
N ALA A 133 9.54 3.28 2.46
CA ALA A 133 10.30 4.12 3.36
C ALA A 133 10.62 5.48 2.70
N TYR A 134 9.56 6.26 2.45
CA TYR A 134 9.69 7.57 1.78
C TYR A 134 10.50 8.59 2.57
N SER A 135 10.67 8.39 3.89
CA SER A 135 11.53 9.26 4.71
C SER A 135 12.98 9.30 4.23
N ASP A 136 13.45 8.30 3.48
CA ASP A 136 14.80 8.28 2.89
C ASP A 136 14.96 9.26 1.72
N TYR A 137 13.86 9.63 1.05
CA TYR A 137 13.86 10.46 -0.16
C TYR A 137 13.27 11.85 0.06
N ILE A 138 12.56 12.07 1.18
CA ILE A 138 11.93 13.36 1.50
C ILE A 138 12.85 14.16 2.43
N SER A 139 13.44 15.22 1.90
CA SER A 139 14.34 16.08 2.68
C SER A 139 13.65 16.76 3.87
N LYS A 140 14.43 17.18 4.87
CA LYS A 140 13.91 17.86 6.08
C LYS A 140 13.13 19.13 5.77
N ASN A 141 13.44 19.81 4.66
CA ASN A 141 12.77 21.05 4.26
C ASN A 141 11.54 20.82 3.37
N ASN A 142 11.33 19.59 2.87
CA ASN A 142 10.21 19.25 2.02
C ASN A 142 8.94 19.01 2.87
N THR A 143 7.87 19.78 2.60
CA THR A 143 6.61 19.68 3.34
C THR A 143 5.87 18.35 3.16
N ASN A 144 6.23 17.56 2.14
CA ASN A 144 5.67 16.21 1.95
C ASN A 144 5.99 15.26 3.12
N LYS A 145 7.00 15.54 3.94
CA LYS A 145 7.28 14.81 5.19
C LYS A 145 6.11 14.81 6.19
N TYR A 146 5.16 15.72 6.02
CA TYR A 146 3.95 15.80 6.84
C TYR A 146 2.77 15.01 6.27
N ILE A 147 2.97 14.38 5.12
CA ILE A 147 1.97 13.56 4.43
C ILE A 147 2.36 12.09 4.50
N PHE A 148 3.57 11.75 4.06
CA PHE A 148 4.03 10.37 3.90
C PHE A 148 4.48 9.74 5.22
N SER A 149 4.23 8.45 5.32
CA SER A 149 4.64 7.60 6.43
C SER A 149 5.34 6.35 5.92
N ASP A 150 6.41 5.97 6.58
CA ASP A 150 7.03 4.67 6.39
C ASP A 150 6.16 3.59 7.02
N ALA A 151 5.99 2.48 6.33
CA ALA A 151 5.22 1.35 6.82
C ALA A 151 5.50 0.08 6.02
N ALA A 152 5.11 -1.05 6.59
CA ALA A 152 4.99 -2.30 5.86
C ALA A 152 3.71 -3.04 6.23
N SER A 153 3.17 -3.78 5.28
CA SER A 153 2.11 -4.78 5.49
C SER A 153 2.53 -6.12 4.90
N ALA A 154 2.05 -7.18 5.51
CA ALA A 154 2.26 -8.56 5.08
C ALA A 154 0.91 -9.26 5.01
N THR A 155 0.57 -9.79 3.85
CA THR A 155 -0.71 -10.41 3.56
C THR A 155 -0.47 -11.83 3.07
N ILE A 156 -1.10 -12.83 3.71
CA ILE A 156 -1.14 -14.19 3.20
C ILE A 156 -2.31 -14.34 2.25
N ILE A 157 -2.01 -14.76 1.03
CA ILE A 157 -2.99 -15.13 0.01
C ILE A 157 -2.82 -16.62 -0.26
N CYS A 158 -3.90 -17.38 -0.19
CA CYS A 158 -3.85 -18.82 -0.39
C CYS A 158 -4.99 -19.31 -1.28
N LYS A 159 -4.84 -20.55 -1.77
CA LYS A 159 -5.87 -21.23 -2.53
C LYS A 159 -7.22 -21.29 -1.79
N SER A 160 -8.29 -21.22 -2.55
CA SER A 160 -9.68 -21.32 -2.05
C SER A 160 -10.50 -22.22 -2.96
N LYS A 161 -11.52 -22.87 -2.40
CA LYS A 161 -12.55 -23.59 -3.17
C LYS A 161 -13.59 -22.63 -3.74
N GLU A 162 -13.79 -21.48 -3.09
CA GLU A 162 -14.75 -20.46 -3.49
C GLU A 162 -14.04 -19.21 -3.98
N GLU A 163 -14.68 -18.46 -4.87
CA GLU A 163 -14.17 -17.18 -5.35
C GLU A 163 -14.32 -16.10 -4.26
N LYS A 164 -13.20 -15.70 -3.66
CA LYS A 164 -13.14 -14.64 -2.64
C LYS A 164 -12.42 -13.38 -3.16
N ILE A 165 -11.62 -13.53 -4.21
CA ILE A 165 -10.93 -12.44 -4.91
C ILE A 165 -11.33 -12.52 -6.38
N SER A 166 -11.88 -11.45 -6.92
CA SER A 166 -12.34 -11.42 -8.31
C SER A 166 -12.37 -10.00 -8.87
N ASN A 167 -12.48 -9.93 -10.19
CA ASN A 167 -12.83 -8.72 -10.93
C ASN A 167 -11.85 -7.55 -10.66
N PHE A 168 -10.65 -7.65 -11.19
CA PHE A 168 -9.69 -6.54 -11.21
C PHE A 168 -10.03 -5.55 -12.34
N SER A 169 -9.80 -4.27 -12.09
CA SER A 169 -9.88 -3.22 -13.10
C SER A 169 -8.73 -2.24 -12.92
N PHE A 170 -8.05 -1.95 -14.01
CA PHE A 170 -6.86 -1.08 -14.00
C PHE A 170 -7.05 0.10 -14.95
N TYR A 171 -6.37 1.20 -14.64
CA TYR A 171 -6.26 2.37 -15.49
C TYR A 171 -4.88 3.02 -15.29
N THR A 172 -4.24 3.38 -16.39
CA THR A 172 -2.94 4.03 -16.37
C THR A 172 -2.94 5.22 -17.33
N ASP A 173 -2.49 6.37 -16.83
CA ASP A 173 -2.21 7.56 -17.65
C ASP A 173 -0.74 7.92 -17.52
N GLY A 174 0.08 7.43 -18.44
CA GLY A 174 1.52 7.68 -18.47
C GLY A 174 1.90 9.13 -18.77
N SER A 175 0.98 9.95 -19.31
CA SER A 175 1.24 11.37 -19.57
C SER A 175 1.49 12.17 -18.29
N LYS A 176 1.05 11.66 -17.14
CA LYS A 176 1.17 12.27 -15.82
C LYS A 176 2.37 11.78 -14.99
N HIS A 177 3.30 11.03 -15.59
CA HIS A 177 4.43 10.42 -14.87
C HIS A 177 5.27 11.42 -14.05
N LYS A 178 5.37 12.67 -14.47
CA LYS A 178 6.13 13.73 -13.77
C LYS A 178 5.42 14.27 -12.51
N SER A 179 4.15 13.93 -12.28
CA SER A 179 3.40 14.46 -11.13
C SER A 179 3.86 13.92 -9.78
N ILE A 180 4.46 12.72 -9.75
CA ILE A 180 5.15 12.15 -8.56
C ILE A 180 6.40 11.45 -9.07
N ILE A 181 7.56 11.87 -8.58
CA ILE A 181 8.84 11.34 -9.05
C ILE A 181 9.87 11.28 -7.92
N ILE A 182 10.71 10.26 -7.95
CA ILE A 182 11.99 10.23 -7.22
C ILE A 182 13.07 10.27 -8.28
N ASN A 183 13.85 11.35 -8.29
CA ASN A 183 14.90 11.58 -9.26
C ASN A 183 16.14 12.15 -8.56
N LYS A 184 17.28 12.14 -9.25
CA LYS A 184 18.49 12.81 -8.77
C LYS A 184 18.25 14.32 -8.75
N ASN A 185 18.60 14.96 -7.64
CA ASN A 185 18.68 16.41 -7.51
C ASN A 185 20.03 16.93 -8.06
N ASP A 186 20.26 18.23 -7.97
CA ASP A 186 21.50 18.87 -8.45
C ASP A 186 22.77 18.36 -7.75
N GLU A 187 22.64 17.79 -6.54
CA GLU A 187 23.72 17.14 -5.80
C GLU A 187 23.90 15.65 -6.18
N GLY A 188 23.16 15.13 -7.16
CA GLY A 188 23.18 13.73 -7.56
C GLY A 188 22.45 12.78 -6.59
N LYS A 189 21.80 13.28 -5.54
CA LYS A 189 21.06 12.47 -4.54
C LYS A 189 19.62 12.25 -4.99
N LEU A 190 19.11 11.05 -4.75
CA LEU A 190 17.70 10.75 -5.00
C LEU A 190 16.81 11.60 -4.07
N ALA A 191 15.87 12.31 -4.66
CA ALA A 191 14.96 13.21 -3.96
C ALA A 191 13.53 13.06 -4.48
N PHE A 192 12.56 13.09 -3.56
CA PHE A 192 11.14 13.02 -3.84
C PHE A 192 10.58 14.39 -4.22
N SER A 193 9.81 14.42 -5.30
CA SER A 193 9.05 15.58 -5.75
C SER A 193 7.60 15.18 -6.08
N MET A 194 6.64 16.05 -5.76
CA MET A 194 5.22 15.82 -6.03
C MET A 194 4.51 17.13 -6.38
N ASN A 195 3.80 17.14 -7.50
CA ASN A 195 2.80 18.15 -7.81
C ASN A 195 1.45 17.74 -7.21
N GLY A 196 1.16 18.21 -6.01
CA GLY A 196 -0.06 17.83 -5.28
C GLY A 196 -1.36 18.24 -5.97
N ARG A 197 -1.36 19.31 -6.83
CA ARG A 197 -2.55 19.72 -7.60
C ARG A 197 -2.88 18.72 -8.69
N ASP A 198 -1.89 18.25 -9.43
CA ASP A 198 -2.08 17.26 -10.49
C ASP A 198 -2.55 15.93 -9.91
N VAL A 199 -1.93 15.48 -8.81
CA VAL A 199 -2.34 14.24 -8.09
C VAL A 199 -3.78 14.35 -7.61
N PHE A 200 -4.16 15.49 -7.04
CA PHE A 200 -5.53 15.75 -6.59
C PHE A 200 -6.53 15.71 -7.76
N ALA A 201 -6.25 16.46 -8.83
CA ALA A 201 -7.10 16.53 -10.01
C ALA A 201 -7.27 15.15 -10.67
N PHE A 202 -6.17 14.42 -10.86
CA PHE A 202 -6.19 13.06 -11.39
C PHE A 202 -7.08 12.14 -10.53
N THR A 203 -6.86 12.15 -9.21
CA THR A 203 -7.59 11.26 -8.30
C THR A 203 -9.11 11.53 -8.33
N LEU A 204 -9.52 12.79 -8.29
CA LEU A 204 -10.95 13.12 -8.27
C LEU A 204 -11.65 12.92 -9.61
N ASN A 205 -10.92 12.94 -10.71
CA ASN A 205 -11.47 12.71 -12.04
C ASN A 205 -11.48 11.22 -12.40
N GLU A 206 -10.37 10.52 -12.23
CA GLU A 206 -10.21 9.18 -12.79
C GLU A 206 -10.68 8.06 -11.86
N VAL A 207 -10.53 8.20 -10.53
CA VAL A 207 -10.98 7.16 -9.59
C VAL A 207 -12.48 6.91 -9.66
N PRO A 208 -13.37 7.94 -9.68
CA PRO A 208 -14.80 7.71 -9.84
C PRO A 208 -15.17 7.08 -11.18
N LYS A 209 -14.51 7.48 -12.28
CA LYS A 209 -14.74 6.90 -13.60
C LYS A 209 -14.36 5.41 -13.62
N LEU A 210 -13.20 5.06 -13.04
CA LEU A 210 -12.76 3.68 -12.93
C LEU A 210 -13.76 2.82 -12.15
N ILE A 211 -14.24 3.31 -11.01
CA ILE A 211 -15.22 2.60 -10.19
C ILE A 211 -16.56 2.43 -10.93
N ASN A 212 -17.05 3.46 -11.59
CA ASN A 212 -18.29 3.37 -12.34
C ASN A 212 -18.17 2.36 -13.49
N ARG A 213 -17.04 2.35 -14.21
CA ARG A 213 -16.74 1.35 -15.24
C ARG A 213 -16.69 -0.06 -14.66
N TYR A 214 -16.02 -0.25 -13.53
CA TYR A 214 -15.97 -1.52 -12.82
C TYR A 214 -17.37 -2.02 -12.44
N LEU A 215 -18.20 -1.16 -11.85
CA LEU A 215 -19.57 -1.51 -11.45
C LEU A 215 -20.43 -1.89 -12.66
N LYS A 216 -20.30 -1.16 -13.78
CA LYS A 216 -20.98 -1.48 -15.04
C LYS A 216 -20.54 -2.85 -15.58
N ASN A 217 -19.24 -3.09 -15.67
CA ASN A 217 -18.68 -4.33 -16.23
C ASN A 217 -19.01 -5.57 -15.39
N THR A 218 -19.18 -5.41 -14.08
CA THR A 218 -19.53 -6.51 -13.16
C THR A 218 -21.04 -6.64 -12.93
N ASN A 219 -21.84 -5.77 -13.53
CA ASN A 219 -23.29 -5.67 -13.32
C ASN A 219 -23.68 -5.58 -11.82
N LYS A 220 -22.82 -4.90 -11.00
CA LYS A 220 -23.04 -4.74 -9.56
C LYS A 220 -23.37 -3.30 -9.21
N LYS A 221 -24.30 -3.10 -8.29
CA LYS A 221 -24.64 -1.79 -7.72
C LYS A 221 -23.78 -1.51 -6.49
N LYS A 222 -23.53 -0.24 -6.16
CA LYS A 222 -22.75 0.17 -4.97
C LYS A 222 -23.29 -0.41 -3.66
N ILE A 223 -24.59 -0.63 -3.55
CA ILE A 223 -25.26 -1.19 -2.37
C ILE A 223 -24.82 -2.61 -2.01
N PHE A 224 -24.25 -3.36 -2.96
CA PHE A 224 -23.71 -4.70 -2.69
C PHE A 224 -22.39 -4.70 -1.92
N TYR A 225 -21.75 -3.53 -1.79
CA TYR A 225 -20.46 -3.42 -1.12
C TYR A 225 -20.64 -2.89 0.31
N LYS A 226 -20.11 -3.62 1.28
CA LYS A 226 -20.13 -3.19 2.69
C LYS A 226 -19.17 -2.01 2.94
N LYS A 227 -18.00 -1.99 2.27
CA LYS A 227 -16.98 -0.95 2.42
C LYS A 227 -16.14 -0.77 1.18
N PHE A 228 -15.69 0.47 0.97
CA PHE A 228 -14.65 0.85 0.03
C PHE A 228 -13.36 1.18 0.78
N PHE A 229 -12.29 0.51 0.42
CA PHE A 229 -10.96 0.76 0.95
C PHE A 229 -10.11 1.49 -0.10
N PHE A 230 -10.16 2.81 -0.05
CA PHE A 230 -9.31 3.65 -0.88
C PHE A 230 -7.90 3.73 -0.32
N HIS A 231 -6.93 3.98 -1.21
CA HIS A 231 -5.63 4.48 -0.80
C HIS A 231 -5.78 5.71 0.10
N GLN A 232 -5.08 5.72 1.23
CA GLN A 232 -5.19 6.75 2.26
C GLN A 232 -4.24 7.92 1.97
N ALA A 233 -4.44 8.61 0.82
CA ALA A 233 -3.56 9.67 0.34
C ALA A 233 -3.54 10.91 1.28
N SER A 234 -4.72 11.41 1.63
CA SER A 234 -4.94 12.47 2.61
C SER A 234 -6.42 12.49 3.03
N GLY A 235 -6.73 13.09 4.18
CA GLY A 235 -8.11 13.28 4.62
C GLY A 235 -8.91 14.08 3.61
N PHE A 236 -8.32 15.15 3.06
CA PHE A 236 -8.97 16.01 2.07
C PHE A 236 -9.37 15.27 0.78
N ILE A 237 -8.48 14.42 0.24
CA ILE A 237 -8.80 13.58 -0.93
C ILE A 237 -9.92 12.60 -0.59
N LEU A 238 -9.84 11.91 0.55
CA LEU A 238 -10.86 10.95 0.97
C LEU A 238 -12.22 11.62 1.21
N ASP A 239 -12.25 12.82 1.76
CA ASP A 239 -13.48 13.58 1.96
C ASP A 239 -14.14 13.99 0.64
N ASN A 240 -13.35 14.39 -0.34
CA ASN A 240 -13.85 14.71 -1.68
C ASN A 240 -14.35 13.46 -2.42
N LEU A 241 -13.65 12.33 -2.33
CA LEU A 241 -14.15 11.06 -2.86
C LEU A 241 -15.44 10.64 -2.17
N ALA A 242 -15.53 10.79 -0.84
CA ALA A 242 -16.71 10.43 -0.06
C ALA A 242 -17.98 11.23 -0.44
N ARG A 243 -17.84 12.44 -1.01
CA ARG A 243 -18.97 13.19 -1.58
C ARG A 243 -19.57 12.55 -2.83
N LYS A 244 -18.76 11.78 -3.58
CA LYS A 244 -19.20 11.06 -4.79
C LYS A 244 -19.69 9.63 -4.51
N PHE A 245 -19.46 9.15 -3.31
CA PHE A 245 -19.89 7.85 -2.80
C PHE A 245 -20.58 8.05 -1.44
N ASP A 246 -21.26 7.04 -0.93
CA ASP A 246 -21.82 7.09 0.42
C ASP A 246 -20.67 7.20 1.45
N LYS A 247 -20.73 8.24 2.29
CA LYS A 247 -19.72 8.50 3.35
C LYS A 247 -19.56 7.30 4.30
N GLY A 248 -20.63 6.59 4.59
CA GLY A 248 -20.64 5.42 5.45
C GLY A 248 -19.88 4.24 4.90
N LEU A 249 -19.70 4.17 3.58
CA LEU A 249 -18.97 3.09 2.90
C LEU A 249 -17.46 3.26 2.91
N ILE A 250 -16.92 4.46 3.13
CA ILE A 250 -15.48 4.73 3.05
C ILE A 250 -14.82 4.58 4.43
N PHE A 251 -13.84 3.67 4.52
CA PHE A 251 -12.99 3.54 5.71
C PHE A 251 -11.84 4.55 5.67
N LYS A 252 -11.62 5.29 6.77
CA LYS A 252 -10.56 6.31 6.89
C LYS A 252 -9.72 6.09 8.13
N ASN A 253 -8.40 6.10 7.99
CA ASN A 253 -7.43 6.01 9.08
C ASN A 253 -6.24 6.96 8.92
N VAL A 254 -6.15 7.68 7.81
CA VAL A 254 -5.03 8.55 7.43
C VAL A 254 -4.69 9.59 8.50
N LYS A 255 -5.69 10.06 9.26
CA LYS A 255 -5.53 11.08 10.32
C LYS A 255 -4.42 10.75 11.31
N TYR A 256 -4.31 9.48 11.73
CA TYR A 256 -3.40 9.04 12.79
C TYR A 256 -2.20 8.23 12.31
N ILE A 257 -2.21 7.84 11.04
CA ILE A 257 -1.17 6.99 10.47
C ILE A 257 -0.39 7.70 9.37
N GLY A 258 -1.01 8.66 8.66
CA GLY A 258 -0.45 9.28 7.47
C GLY A 258 -0.64 8.42 6.23
N ASN A 259 -0.04 8.86 5.12
CA ASN A 259 -0.06 8.15 3.85
C ASN A 259 1.06 7.09 3.84
N THR A 260 0.69 5.83 3.97
CA THR A 260 1.60 4.68 3.97
C THR A 260 1.75 4.01 2.60
N THR A 261 1.53 4.75 1.53
CA THR A 261 1.73 4.38 0.13
C THR A 261 1.09 3.03 -0.23
N SER A 262 1.87 2.04 -0.64
CA SER A 262 1.40 0.69 -1.02
C SER A 262 0.73 -0.07 0.12
N SER A 263 1.14 0.19 1.38
CA SER A 263 0.60 -0.46 2.57
C SER A 263 -0.75 0.09 3.03
N SER A 264 -1.25 1.19 2.48
CA SER A 264 -2.41 1.91 3.04
C SER A 264 -3.70 1.10 2.98
N ILE A 265 -3.96 0.38 1.90
CA ILE A 265 -5.16 -0.46 1.74
C ILE A 265 -5.13 -1.66 2.69
N PRO A 266 -4.07 -2.51 2.72
CA PRO A 266 -4.05 -3.66 3.62
C PRO A 266 -4.05 -3.28 5.10
N ILE A 267 -3.41 -2.17 5.49
CA ILE A 267 -3.50 -1.64 6.86
C ILE A 267 -4.94 -1.24 7.19
N SER A 268 -5.63 -0.55 6.28
CA SER A 268 -7.02 -0.15 6.46
C SER A 268 -7.95 -1.36 6.61
N LEU A 269 -7.78 -2.40 5.77
CA LEU A 269 -8.50 -3.67 5.88
C LEU A 269 -8.30 -4.32 7.24
N LYS A 270 -7.05 -4.46 7.69
CA LYS A 270 -6.75 -5.05 9.01
C LYS A 270 -7.39 -4.27 10.16
N LEU A 271 -7.36 -2.95 10.10
CA LEU A 271 -7.96 -2.09 11.13
C LEU A 271 -9.49 -2.18 11.14
N ALA A 272 -10.12 -2.25 9.96
CA ALA A 272 -11.56 -2.40 9.85
C ALA A 272 -12.04 -3.76 10.42
N LEU A 273 -11.31 -4.85 10.10
CA LEU A 273 -11.57 -6.18 10.68
C LEU A 273 -11.45 -6.17 12.20
N LYS A 274 -10.37 -5.56 12.75
CA LYS A 274 -10.19 -5.45 14.21
C LYS A 274 -11.30 -4.66 14.91
N SER A 275 -11.81 -3.62 14.27
CA SER A 275 -12.86 -2.77 14.85
C SER A 275 -14.27 -3.27 14.58
N LYS A 276 -14.45 -4.46 14.00
CA LYS A 276 -15.74 -5.05 13.60
C LYS A 276 -16.60 -4.10 12.73
N LYS A 277 -15.93 -3.29 11.88
CA LYS A 277 -16.61 -2.34 10.97
C LYS A 277 -16.92 -2.93 9.60
N ILE A 278 -16.60 -4.20 9.40
CA ILE A 278 -16.93 -5.02 8.20
C ILE A 278 -17.28 -6.44 8.63
#